data_2d0063fbf44fb771160939122520d177
#
_entry.id   2d0063fbf44fb771160939122520d177
#
_cell.length_a   1.000
_cell.length_b   1.000
_cell.length_c   1.000
_cell.angle_alpha   90.00
_cell.angle_beta   90.00
_cell.angle_gamma   90.00
#
_symmetry.space_group_name_H-M   'P 1'
#
loop_
_entity.id
_entity.type
_entity.pdbx_description
1 polymer ?
#
loop_
_entity_poly.entity_id
_entity_poly.type
_entity_poly.pdbx_seq_one_letter_code
_entity_poly.pdbx_strand_id
1 'polypeptide(L)'
;MVDVWLPYGKTEVCARIPTRNFLGSIEPKERLGVTDSRGEIERALSEPMGTRRLNEIAKEGDKVAIVVDDATRATPSDLMVSPLLDELNRAGVKDEDVTIIFGCGSHRAVKPDEMEKLVGEEALKKAKTISHDYKSGDQVFLGKTSFGTKVYVNKVFAEANVKVLTGDIGLHYYAGYGGGRKSVLPAVSSAETIQHNHACLLYTSDAADE
;
A
#
# COMPACT_ATOMS: atom_id res chain seq x y z
N MET A 1 -34.11 1.89 -23.82
CA MET A 1 -32.90 1.10 -23.49
C MET A 1 -31.76 2.07 -23.39
N VAL A 2 -30.95 1.95 -22.33
CA VAL A 2 -29.70 2.70 -22.14
C VAL A 2 -28.55 1.72 -22.28
N ASP A 3 -27.58 2.04 -23.12
CA ASP A 3 -26.38 1.24 -23.32
C ASP A 3 -25.29 1.74 -22.34
N VAL A 4 -24.84 0.86 -21.46
CA VAL A 4 -23.74 1.12 -20.48
C VAL A 4 -22.55 0.26 -20.88
N TRP A 5 -21.41 0.90 -21.10
CA TRP A 5 -20.18 0.21 -21.46
C TRP A 5 -19.34 -0.04 -20.22
N LEU A 6 -19.07 -1.30 -19.96
CA LEU A 6 -18.32 -1.75 -18.78
C LEU A 6 -16.95 -2.28 -19.19
N PRO A 7 -15.86 -1.87 -18.55
CA PRO A 7 -14.53 -2.44 -18.79
C PRO A 7 -14.51 -3.94 -18.54
N TYR A 8 -13.97 -4.71 -19.48
CA TYR A 8 -13.81 -6.16 -19.36
C TYR A 8 -12.46 -6.60 -19.92
N GLY A 9 -11.49 -6.78 -19.05
CA GLY A 9 -10.11 -7.09 -19.44
C GLY A 9 -9.49 -5.97 -20.26
N LYS A 10 -9.23 -6.21 -21.55
CA LYS A 10 -8.69 -5.22 -22.50
C LYS A 10 -9.77 -4.64 -23.44
N THR A 11 -11.01 -4.98 -23.22
CA THR A 11 -12.15 -4.59 -24.06
C THR A 11 -13.25 -4.01 -23.19
N GLU A 12 -14.36 -3.62 -23.82
CA GLU A 12 -15.57 -3.19 -23.12
C GLU A 12 -16.74 -4.09 -23.53
N VAL A 13 -17.65 -4.32 -22.60
CA VAL A 13 -18.90 -5.05 -22.83
C VAL A 13 -20.07 -4.09 -22.64
N CYS A 14 -20.97 -4.06 -23.61
CA CYS A 14 -22.20 -3.29 -23.54
C CYS A 14 -23.26 -4.02 -22.71
N ALA A 15 -23.66 -3.43 -21.60
CA ALA A 15 -24.83 -3.82 -20.83
C ALA A 15 -26.02 -2.95 -21.24
N ARG A 16 -27.07 -3.59 -21.77
CA ARG A 16 -28.28 -2.89 -22.23
C ARG A 16 -29.36 -2.91 -21.16
N ILE A 17 -29.66 -1.76 -20.58
CA ILE A 17 -30.57 -1.60 -19.43
C ILE A 17 -31.90 -0.97 -19.91
N PRO A 18 -33.08 -1.53 -19.54
CA PRO A 18 -34.35 -0.85 -19.78
C PRO A 18 -34.35 0.55 -19.14
N THR A 19 -34.77 1.56 -19.88
CA THR A 19 -34.75 2.96 -19.42
C THR A 19 -35.45 3.16 -18.07
N ARG A 20 -36.53 2.43 -17.81
CA ARG A 20 -37.28 2.47 -16.55
C ARG A 20 -36.49 1.92 -15.33
N ASN A 21 -35.43 1.13 -15.57
CA ASN A 21 -34.59 0.53 -14.54
C ASN A 21 -33.25 1.29 -14.36
N PHE A 22 -32.99 2.30 -15.17
CA PHE A 22 -31.77 3.08 -15.13
C PHE A 22 -32.00 4.38 -14.33
N LEU A 23 -31.46 4.42 -13.13
CA LEU A 23 -31.60 5.58 -12.23
C LEU A 23 -30.57 6.68 -12.51
N GLY A 24 -29.49 6.35 -13.21
CA GLY A 24 -28.40 7.25 -13.53
C GLY A 24 -27.03 6.58 -13.38
N SER A 25 -25.98 7.33 -13.71
CA SER A 25 -24.59 6.95 -13.46
C SER A 25 -24.08 7.75 -12.26
N ILE A 26 -23.47 7.07 -11.30
CA ILE A 26 -22.81 7.72 -10.16
C ILE A 26 -21.33 7.70 -10.48
N GLU A 27 -20.78 8.88 -10.72
CA GLU A 27 -19.38 9.05 -11.06
C GLU A 27 -18.67 9.92 -10.04
N PRO A 28 -17.39 9.62 -9.75
CA PRO A 28 -16.59 10.47 -8.88
C PRO A 28 -16.43 11.87 -9.53
N LYS A 29 -16.28 12.90 -8.71
CA LYS A 29 -15.92 14.22 -9.22
C LYS A 29 -14.51 14.13 -9.80
N GLU A 30 -14.40 14.45 -11.08
CA GLU A 30 -13.11 14.46 -11.76
C GLU A 30 -12.20 15.52 -11.14
N ARG A 31 -10.98 15.09 -10.79
CA ARG A 31 -9.89 15.98 -10.40
C ARG A 31 -8.70 15.67 -11.29
N LEU A 32 -8.19 16.68 -11.95
CA LEU A 32 -6.94 16.53 -12.69
C LEU A 32 -5.80 16.20 -11.73
N GLY A 33 -4.98 15.25 -12.11
CA GLY A 33 -3.73 14.93 -11.41
C GLY A 33 -2.74 16.11 -11.50
N VAL A 34 -1.73 16.09 -10.64
CA VAL A 34 -0.63 17.06 -10.71
C VAL A 34 0.17 16.86 -11.99
N THR A 35 0.64 17.95 -12.60
CA THR A 35 1.43 17.91 -13.82
C THR A 35 2.89 17.52 -13.55
N ASP A 36 3.41 17.77 -12.36
CA ASP A 36 4.73 17.40 -11.88
C ASP A 36 4.62 16.50 -10.67
N SER A 37 4.52 15.19 -10.89
CA SER A 37 4.37 14.19 -9.84
C SER A 37 5.60 14.13 -8.92
N ARG A 38 6.82 14.30 -9.47
CA ARG A 38 8.05 14.28 -8.68
C ARG A 38 8.14 15.48 -7.75
N GLY A 39 7.90 16.68 -8.29
CA GLY A 39 7.88 17.90 -7.49
C GLY A 39 6.83 17.86 -6.37
N GLU A 40 5.68 17.26 -6.61
CA GLU A 40 4.66 17.10 -5.56
C GLU A 40 5.08 16.10 -4.47
N ILE A 41 5.76 15.02 -4.82
CA ILE A 41 6.31 14.08 -3.83
C ILE A 41 7.38 14.78 -2.99
N GLU A 42 8.31 15.50 -3.62
CA GLU A 42 9.36 16.25 -2.92
C GLU A 42 8.76 17.34 -2.01
N ARG A 43 7.72 18.04 -2.48
CA ARG A 43 6.97 19.00 -1.65
C ARG A 43 6.33 18.30 -0.43
N ALA A 44 5.65 17.18 -0.63
CA ALA A 44 4.99 16.44 0.45
C ALA A 44 6.00 15.91 1.50
N LEU A 45 7.20 15.52 1.08
CA LEU A 45 8.28 15.11 1.97
C LEU A 45 8.89 16.31 2.73
N SER A 46 8.97 17.49 2.09
CA SER A 46 9.50 18.70 2.72
C SER A 46 8.50 19.39 3.65
N GLU A 47 7.20 19.22 3.42
CA GLU A 47 6.11 19.82 4.18
C GLU A 47 5.14 18.76 4.72
N PRO A 48 5.56 17.85 5.58
CA PRO A 48 4.73 16.77 6.08
C PRO A 48 3.61 17.29 6.98
N MET A 49 2.45 16.64 6.93
CA MET A 49 1.30 16.99 7.78
C MET A 49 1.34 16.21 9.10
N GLY A 50 1.32 16.94 10.23
CA GLY A 50 1.18 16.36 11.57
C GLY A 50 2.41 15.63 12.10
N THR A 51 3.57 15.74 11.44
CA THR A 51 4.83 15.12 11.85
C THR A 51 6.02 15.96 11.43
N ARG A 52 7.23 15.60 11.91
CA ARG A 52 8.51 16.13 11.41
C ARG A 52 8.84 15.53 10.06
N ARG A 53 9.80 16.11 9.36
CA ARG A 53 10.33 15.58 8.10
C ARG A 53 11.00 14.23 8.33
N LEU A 54 11.01 13.38 7.31
CA LEU A 54 11.61 12.05 7.40
C LEU A 54 13.10 12.10 7.76
N ASN A 55 13.85 13.06 7.21
CA ASN A 55 15.27 13.29 7.53
C ASN A 55 15.53 13.85 8.95
N GLU A 56 14.49 14.27 9.65
CA GLU A 56 14.56 14.68 11.07
C GLU A 56 14.11 13.55 12.02
N ILE A 57 13.45 12.53 11.49
CA ILE A 57 12.99 11.37 12.24
C ILE A 57 14.04 10.26 12.19
N ALA A 58 14.54 9.96 11.00
CA ALA A 58 15.59 8.96 10.78
C ALA A 58 16.97 9.52 11.14
N LYS A 59 17.89 8.65 11.46
CA LYS A 59 19.29 8.98 11.80
C LYS A 59 20.24 7.88 11.34
N GLU A 60 21.52 8.18 11.31
CA GLU A 60 22.58 7.20 11.01
C GLU A 60 22.46 5.96 11.90
N GLY A 61 22.57 4.79 11.28
CA GLY A 61 22.48 3.47 11.94
C GLY A 61 21.06 2.95 12.12
N ASP A 62 20.02 3.73 11.81
CA ASP A 62 18.64 3.22 11.82
C ASP A 62 18.41 2.19 10.72
N LYS A 63 17.74 1.10 11.05
CA LYS A 63 17.16 0.17 10.07
C LYS A 63 15.81 0.70 9.62
N VAL A 64 15.62 0.80 8.33
CA VAL A 64 14.40 1.36 7.72
C VAL A 64 13.67 0.31 6.92
N ALA A 65 12.36 0.21 7.12
CA ALA A 65 11.47 -0.58 6.29
C ALA A 65 10.55 0.36 5.49
N ILE A 66 10.61 0.28 4.14
CA ILE A 66 9.68 0.97 3.24
C ILE A 66 8.71 -0.08 2.73
N VAL A 67 7.44 0.04 3.07
CA VAL A 67 6.39 -0.85 2.55
C VAL A 67 5.81 -0.22 1.29
N VAL A 68 5.82 -1.00 0.20
CA VAL A 68 5.25 -0.62 -1.10
C VAL A 68 4.16 -1.61 -1.49
N ASP A 69 3.20 -1.17 -2.28
CA ASP A 69 2.14 -2.03 -2.80
C ASP A 69 2.67 -3.09 -3.77
N ASP A 70 1.95 -4.19 -3.89
CA ASP A 70 2.22 -5.25 -4.86
C ASP A 70 1.70 -4.90 -6.27
N ALA A 71 1.94 -5.78 -7.24
CA ALA A 71 1.56 -5.60 -8.65
C ALA A 71 0.04 -5.53 -8.91
N THR A 72 -0.81 -5.71 -7.90
CA THR A 72 -2.27 -5.61 -8.04
C THR A 72 -2.80 -4.20 -7.80
N ARG A 73 -1.93 -3.26 -7.42
CA ARG A 73 -2.26 -1.86 -7.18
C ARG A 73 -1.64 -0.96 -8.25
N ALA A 74 -2.30 0.17 -8.51
CA ALA A 74 -1.83 1.17 -9.48
C ALA A 74 -0.96 2.27 -8.83
N THR A 75 -0.47 2.02 -7.61
CA THR A 75 0.39 2.96 -6.88
C THR A 75 1.68 3.22 -7.66
N PRO A 76 2.05 4.47 -7.96
CA PRO A 76 3.29 4.80 -8.67
C PRO A 76 4.49 4.74 -7.72
N SER A 77 4.78 3.53 -7.20
CA SER A 77 5.84 3.32 -6.19
C SER A 77 7.23 3.65 -6.73
N ASP A 78 7.46 3.48 -8.03
CA ASP A 78 8.68 3.88 -8.74
C ASP A 78 8.99 5.37 -8.59
N LEU A 79 7.96 6.22 -8.62
CA LEU A 79 8.12 7.67 -8.41
C LEU A 79 8.35 8.03 -6.94
N MET A 80 7.85 7.21 -6.00
CA MET A 80 7.90 7.49 -4.56
C MET A 80 9.20 7.04 -3.91
N VAL A 81 9.73 5.88 -4.30
CA VAL A 81 10.84 5.23 -3.58
C VAL A 81 12.14 6.01 -3.71
N SER A 82 12.48 6.52 -4.89
CA SER A 82 13.72 7.28 -5.09
C SER A 82 13.80 8.55 -4.21
N PRO A 83 12.80 9.43 -4.16
CA PRO A 83 12.81 10.57 -3.23
C PRO A 83 12.85 10.18 -1.75
N LEU A 84 12.24 9.05 -1.37
CA LEU A 84 12.31 8.54 0.01
C LEU A 84 13.73 8.10 0.38
N LEU A 85 14.43 7.39 -0.52
CA LEU A 85 15.83 7.01 -0.34
C LEU A 85 16.72 8.25 -0.20
N ASP A 86 16.50 9.27 -1.02
CA ASP A 86 17.23 10.52 -0.97
C ASP A 86 17.03 11.25 0.39
N GLU A 87 15.81 11.28 0.92
CA GLU A 87 15.53 11.87 2.25
C GLU A 87 16.19 11.06 3.38
N LEU A 88 16.20 9.74 3.30
CA LEU A 88 16.86 8.86 4.26
C LEU A 88 18.39 9.03 4.22
N ASN A 89 18.98 9.13 3.03
CA ASN A 89 20.40 9.38 2.86
C ASN A 89 20.81 10.76 3.45
N ARG A 90 19.97 11.79 3.32
CA ARG A 90 20.19 13.09 3.96
C ARG A 90 20.20 13.00 5.50
N ALA A 91 19.50 12.03 6.09
CA ALA A 91 19.53 11.73 7.51
C ALA A 91 20.75 10.89 7.94
N GLY A 92 21.61 10.47 6.99
CA GLY A 92 22.76 9.61 7.24
C GLY A 92 22.45 8.11 7.24
N VAL A 93 21.22 7.71 6.89
CA VAL A 93 20.86 6.28 6.72
C VAL A 93 21.52 5.76 5.47
N LYS A 94 22.22 4.63 5.57
CA LYS A 94 22.87 3.99 4.43
C LYS A 94 21.88 3.13 3.64
N ASP A 95 22.08 3.02 2.34
CA ASP A 95 21.24 2.20 1.45
C ASP A 95 21.13 0.73 1.92
N GLU A 96 22.23 0.16 2.43
CA GLU A 96 22.27 -1.22 2.98
C GLU A 96 21.39 -1.42 4.22
N ASP A 97 20.99 -0.35 4.91
CA ASP A 97 20.14 -0.34 6.09
C ASP A 97 18.66 -0.17 5.75
N VAL A 98 18.35 0.06 4.48
CA VAL A 98 16.99 0.18 3.98
C VAL A 98 16.53 -1.14 3.39
N THR A 99 15.32 -1.58 3.76
CA THR A 99 14.65 -2.72 3.14
C THR A 99 13.30 -2.29 2.57
N ILE A 100 13.10 -2.49 1.28
CA ILE A 100 11.81 -2.31 0.62
C ILE A 100 11.04 -3.62 0.75
N ILE A 101 9.84 -3.55 1.31
CA ILE A 101 8.94 -4.69 1.53
C ILE A 101 7.75 -4.55 0.58
N PHE A 102 7.62 -5.48 -0.36
CA PHE A 102 6.40 -5.58 -1.16
C PHE A 102 5.29 -6.17 -0.29
N GLY A 103 4.31 -5.34 0.02
CA GLY A 103 3.19 -5.63 0.93
C GLY A 103 2.12 -6.47 0.24
N CYS A 104 2.37 -7.77 0.09
CA CYS A 104 1.50 -8.67 -0.68
C CYS A 104 0.23 -9.09 0.09
N GLY A 105 0.18 -8.90 1.42
CA GLY A 105 -0.94 -9.43 2.21
C GLY A 105 -1.15 -10.92 1.93
N SER A 106 -2.37 -11.28 1.54
CA SER A 106 -2.73 -12.66 1.12
C SER A 106 -2.51 -12.95 -0.36
N HIS A 107 -1.99 -12.00 -1.13
CA HIS A 107 -1.66 -12.20 -2.54
C HIS A 107 -0.38 -13.04 -2.70
N ARG A 108 -0.08 -13.44 -3.94
CA ARG A 108 1.19 -14.09 -4.26
C ARG A 108 2.37 -13.14 -4.08
N ALA A 109 3.54 -13.70 -3.86
CA ALA A 109 4.78 -12.92 -3.88
C ALA A 109 4.98 -12.19 -5.22
N VAL A 110 5.58 -11.01 -5.16
CA VAL A 110 6.01 -10.24 -6.33
C VAL A 110 7.19 -10.94 -6.98
N LYS A 111 7.15 -11.10 -8.29
CA LYS A 111 8.24 -11.73 -9.05
C LYS A 111 9.39 -10.75 -9.28
N PRO A 112 10.62 -11.23 -9.49
CA PRO A 112 11.78 -10.35 -9.73
C PRO A 112 11.59 -9.35 -10.88
N ASP A 113 10.99 -9.79 -11.99
CA ASP A 113 10.69 -8.94 -13.16
C ASP A 113 9.59 -7.90 -12.90
N GLU A 114 8.74 -8.14 -11.91
CA GLU A 114 7.73 -7.19 -11.45
C GLU A 114 8.32 -6.17 -10.47
N MET A 115 9.30 -6.57 -9.63
CA MET A 115 9.94 -5.69 -8.65
C MET A 115 10.55 -4.45 -9.31
N GLU A 116 11.24 -4.65 -10.44
CA GLU A 116 11.85 -3.55 -11.20
C GLU A 116 10.80 -2.55 -11.71
N LYS A 117 9.67 -3.05 -12.19
CA LYS A 117 8.55 -2.21 -12.65
C LYS A 117 7.89 -1.43 -11.52
N LEU A 118 7.89 -1.99 -10.30
CA LEU A 118 7.22 -1.39 -9.15
C LEU A 118 8.05 -0.32 -8.45
N VAL A 119 9.37 -0.47 -8.39
CA VAL A 119 10.22 0.44 -7.61
C VAL A 119 11.38 1.05 -8.41
N GLY A 120 11.59 0.62 -9.65
CA GLY A 120 12.66 1.07 -10.52
C GLY A 120 14.00 0.37 -10.26
N GLU A 121 14.84 0.30 -11.29
CA GLU A 121 16.15 -0.35 -11.26
C GLU A 121 17.10 0.27 -10.22
N GLU A 122 17.06 1.61 -10.08
CA GLU A 122 17.91 2.33 -9.15
C GLU A 122 17.64 1.93 -7.68
N ALA A 123 16.37 1.84 -7.29
CA ALA A 123 15.99 1.43 -5.95
C ALA A 123 16.40 -0.01 -5.64
N LEU A 124 16.29 -0.93 -6.64
CA LEU A 124 16.74 -2.32 -6.49
C LEU A 124 18.25 -2.44 -6.30
N LYS A 125 19.04 -1.53 -6.87
CA LYS A 125 20.50 -1.52 -6.68
C LYS A 125 20.92 -0.97 -5.33
N LYS A 126 20.17 -0.03 -4.78
CA LYS A 126 20.48 0.67 -3.52
C LYS A 126 19.99 -0.10 -2.29
N ALA A 127 18.75 -0.57 -2.28
CA ALA A 127 18.12 -1.12 -1.10
C ALA A 127 17.84 -2.62 -1.23
N LYS A 128 17.81 -3.32 -0.09
CA LYS A 128 17.33 -4.71 -0.03
C LYS A 128 15.86 -4.77 -0.35
N THR A 129 15.42 -5.83 -1.03
CA THR A 129 14.01 -6.04 -1.36
C THR A 129 13.53 -7.40 -0.89
N ILE A 130 12.33 -7.45 -0.34
CA ILE A 130 11.65 -8.69 0.04
C ILE A 130 10.18 -8.63 -0.33
N SER A 131 9.59 -9.74 -0.74
CA SER A 131 8.14 -9.90 -0.78
C SER A 131 7.65 -10.44 0.56
N HIS A 132 6.58 -9.85 1.08
CA HIS A 132 5.96 -10.38 2.28
C HIS A 132 5.31 -11.75 2.01
N ASP A 133 5.56 -12.72 2.87
CA ASP A 133 4.86 -14.01 2.91
C ASP A 133 4.00 -14.09 4.17
N TYR A 134 2.69 -13.98 4.01
CA TYR A 134 1.73 -14.00 5.10
C TYR A 134 1.61 -15.37 5.82
N LYS A 135 2.19 -16.43 5.22
CA LYS A 135 2.26 -17.79 5.80
C LYS A 135 3.60 -18.11 6.44
N SER A 136 4.58 -17.21 6.36
CA SER A 136 5.88 -17.41 6.97
C SER A 136 5.76 -17.65 8.47
N GLY A 137 6.61 -18.53 9.01
CA GLY A 137 6.65 -18.84 10.45
C GLY A 137 7.50 -17.90 11.29
N ASP A 138 8.19 -16.91 10.67
CA ASP A 138 9.12 -16.00 11.34
C ASP A 138 8.53 -14.61 11.66
N GLN A 139 7.20 -14.53 11.71
CA GLN A 139 6.51 -13.26 11.98
C GLN A 139 6.52 -12.92 13.48
N VAL A 140 6.59 -11.64 13.79
CA VAL A 140 6.68 -11.14 15.16
C VAL A 140 5.30 -10.84 15.73
N PHE A 141 5.03 -11.38 16.92
CA PHE A 141 3.83 -11.07 17.68
C PHE A 141 3.96 -9.72 18.38
N LEU A 142 3.09 -8.78 18.06
CA LEU A 142 3.07 -7.44 18.64
C LEU A 142 2.07 -7.27 19.79
N GLY A 143 1.11 -8.19 19.93
CA GLY A 143 0.08 -8.10 20.96
C GLY A 143 -1.30 -8.48 20.45
N LYS A 144 -2.31 -8.16 21.25
CA LYS A 144 -3.73 -8.44 20.96
C LYS A 144 -4.54 -7.16 21.02
N THR A 145 -5.40 -6.94 20.04
CA THR A 145 -6.31 -5.79 20.02
C THR A 145 -7.45 -5.96 21.02
N SER A 146 -8.20 -4.88 21.29
CA SER A 146 -9.43 -4.92 22.12
C SER A 146 -10.49 -5.86 21.58
N PHE A 147 -10.52 -6.11 20.27
CA PHE A 147 -11.43 -7.06 19.61
C PHE A 147 -10.89 -8.51 19.60
N GLY A 148 -9.75 -8.76 20.22
CA GLY A 148 -9.21 -10.11 20.34
C GLY A 148 -8.31 -10.53 19.18
N THR A 149 -8.06 -9.70 18.19
CA THR A 149 -7.15 -10.00 17.08
C THR A 149 -5.72 -10.12 17.58
N LYS A 150 -5.08 -11.25 17.39
CA LYS A 150 -3.65 -11.39 17.60
C LYS A 150 -2.92 -10.76 16.40
N VAL A 151 -1.99 -9.85 16.69
CA VAL A 151 -1.27 -9.09 15.67
C VAL A 151 0.11 -9.68 15.47
N TYR A 152 0.30 -10.35 14.34
CA TYR A 152 1.61 -10.81 13.86
C TYR A 152 1.95 -10.07 12.58
N VAL A 153 3.17 -9.56 12.48
CA VAL A 153 3.65 -8.82 11.31
C VAL A 153 5.00 -9.34 10.84
N ASN A 154 5.36 -9.00 9.62
CA ASN A 154 6.67 -9.28 9.03
C ASN A 154 7.80 -8.87 9.99
N LYS A 155 8.78 -9.75 10.17
CA LYS A 155 9.89 -9.54 11.11
C LYS A 155 10.73 -8.32 10.76
N VAL A 156 11.09 -8.13 9.49
CA VAL A 156 11.89 -6.97 9.06
C VAL A 156 11.13 -5.67 9.33
N PHE A 157 9.82 -5.67 9.08
CA PHE A 157 8.97 -4.53 9.40
C PHE A 157 8.91 -4.26 10.91
N ALA A 158 8.72 -5.30 11.72
CA ALA A 158 8.63 -5.15 13.18
C ALA A 158 9.91 -4.57 13.79
N GLU A 159 11.06 -5.09 13.36
CA GLU A 159 12.40 -4.77 13.90
C GLU A 159 12.98 -3.45 13.35
N ALA A 160 12.43 -2.88 12.29
CA ALA A 160 12.89 -1.61 11.76
C ALA A 160 12.69 -0.46 12.77
N ASN A 161 13.67 0.45 12.88
CA ASN A 161 13.58 1.66 13.70
C ASN A 161 12.61 2.67 13.09
N VAL A 162 12.69 2.85 11.78
CA VAL A 162 11.82 3.74 11.00
C VAL A 162 11.00 2.91 10.01
N LYS A 163 9.71 3.19 9.95
CA LYS A 163 8.76 2.52 9.07
C LYS A 163 8.08 3.54 8.18
N VAL A 164 8.26 3.40 6.87
CA VAL A 164 7.62 4.24 5.86
C VAL A 164 6.58 3.41 5.13
N LEU A 165 5.36 3.90 5.06
CA LEU A 165 4.25 3.25 4.38
C LEU A 165 3.91 4.07 3.14
N THR A 166 3.94 3.44 1.97
CA THR A 166 3.41 4.01 0.73
C THR A 166 2.12 3.31 0.33
N GLY A 167 1.34 3.89 -0.55
CA GLY A 167 0.12 3.30 -1.05
C GLY A 167 -0.78 4.33 -1.73
N ASP A 168 -1.80 3.86 -2.44
CA ASP A 168 -2.85 4.68 -3.00
C ASP A 168 -4.03 4.83 -2.04
N ILE A 169 -4.72 5.96 -2.10
CA ILE A 169 -5.94 6.20 -1.33
C ILE A 169 -7.13 6.07 -2.27
N GLY A 170 -7.78 4.92 -2.21
CA GLY A 170 -8.97 4.61 -2.98
C GLY A 170 -10.10 4.07 -2.11
N LEU A 171 -11.33 4.03 -2.63
CA LEU A 171 -12.44 3.38 -1.94
C LEU A 171 -12.23 1.88 -1.84
N HIS A 172 -12.59 1.30 -0.70
CA HIS A 172 -12.47 -0.13 -0.46
C HIS A 172 -13.71 -0.64 0.27
N TYR A 173 -14.41 -1.57 -0.35
CA TYR A 173 -15.72 -2.06 0.10
C TYR A 173 -15.74 -2.72 1.49
N TYR A 174 -14.60 -3.26 1.99
CA TYR A 174 -14.53 -3.79 3.37
C TYR A 174 -13.97 -2.78 4.37
N ALA A 175 -12.98 -1.99 3.99
CA ALA A 175 -12.20 -1.18 4.92
C ALA A 175 -12.51 0.33 4.81
N GLY A 176 -13.47 0.72 3.97
CA GLY A 176 -13.77 2.09 3.63
C GLY A 176 -12.75 2.69 2.66
N TYR A 177 -11.47 2.67 3.01
CA TYR A 177 -10.39 3.23 2.19
C TYR A 177 -9.17 2.31 2.11
N GLY A 178 -8.47 2.35 0.96
CA GLY A 178 -7.12 1.83 0.75
C GLY A 178 -6.06 2.75 1.33
N GLY A 179 -4.79 2.36 1.20
CA GLY A 179 -3.63 3.13 1.67
C GLY A 179 -3.47 3.18 3.20
N GLY A 180 -2.50 3.96 3.67
CA GLY A 180 -2.24 4.19 5.09
C GLY A 180 -2.07 2.91 5.89
N ARG A 181 -2.95 2.66 6.85
CA ARG A 181 -2.91 1.47 7.74
C ARG A 181 -3.00 0.14 7.00
N LYS A 182 -3.53 0.12 5.78
CA LYS A 182 -3.60 -1.10 4.97
C LYS A 182 -2.23 -1.60 4.52
N SER A 183 -1.24 -0.73 4.45
CA SER A 183 0.15 -1.15 4.22
C SER A 183 0.75 -1.90 5.43
N VAL A 184 0.05 -1.94 6.57
CA VAL A 184 0.37 -2.82 7.70
C VAL A 184 -0.56 -4.04 7.72
N LEU A 185 -1.88 -3.80 7.71
CA LEU A 185 -2.90 -4.85 7.72
C LEU A 185 -3.87 -4.64 6.54
N PRO A 186 -3.83 -5.51 5.52
CA PRO A 186 -3.20 -6.85 5.46
C PRO A 186 -1.75 -6.90 4.99
N ALA A 187 -1.18 -5.84 4.42
CA ALA A 187 -0.01 -5.89 3.54
C ALA A 187 1.21 -6.64 4.10
N VAL A 188 1.56 -6.44 5.37
CA VAL A 188 2.71 -7.10 6.02
C VAL A 188 2.30 -7.94 7.24
N SER A 189 1.03 -8.33 7.33
CA SER A 189 0.47 -9.10 8.46
C SER A 189 0.35 -10.60 8.16
N SER A 190 0.25 -11.43 9.22
CA SER A 190 0.11 -12.87 9.12
C SER A 190 -1.25 -13.33 8.61
N ALA A 191 -1.33 -14.58 8.16
CA ALA A 191 -2.59 -15.22 7.80
C ALA A 191 -3.61 -15.19 8.95
N GLU A 192 -3.19 -15.49 10.19
CA GLU A 192 -4.06 -15.47 11.37
C GLU A 192 -4.62 -14.06 11.62
N THR A 193 -3.75 -13.05 11.57
CA THR A 193 -4.14 -11.65 11.76
C THR A 193 -5.12 -11.19 10.68
N ILE A 194 -4.82 -11.48 9.41
CA ILE A 194 -5.66 -11.12 8.27
C ILE A 194 -7.03 -11.78 8.38
N GLN A 195 -7.08 -13.10 8.62
CA GLN A 195 -8.35 -13.85 8.70
C GLN A 195 -9.25 -13.33 9.80
N HIS A 196 -8.71 -13.09 11.01
CA HIS A 196 -9.49 -12.56 12.12
C HIS A 196 -10.04 -11.17 11.85
N ASN A 197 -9.23 -10.29 11.27
CA ASN A 197 -9.64 -8.94 10.91
C ASN A 197 -10.71 -8.95 9.81
N HIS A 198 -10.50 -9.69 8.72
CA HIS A 198 -11.43 -9.72 7.59
C HIS A 198 -12.76 -10.40 7.93
N ALA A 199 -12.78 -11.41 8.79
CA ALA A 199 -14.03 -12.01 9.28
C ALA A 199 -14.91 -10.97 9.99
N CYS A 200 -14.31 -10.09 10.79
CA CYS A 200 -15.03 -9.01 11.48
C CYS A 200 -15.54 -7.95 10.49
N LEU A 201 -14.74 -7.58 9.51
CA LEU A 201 -15.11 -6.56 8.51
C LEU A 201 -16.32 -6.98 7.67
N LEU A 202 -16.47 -8.27 7.37
CA LEU A 202 -17.60 -8.78 6.60
C LEU A 202 -18.95 -8.55 7.28
N TYR A 203 -18.98 -8.53 8.63
CA TYR A 203 -20.19 -8.34 9.43
C TYR A 203 -20.41 -6.90 9.90
N THR A 204 -19.44 -6.01 9.71
CA THR A 204 -19.51 -4.63 10.21
C THR A 204 -19.48 -3.59 9.11
N SER A 205 -19.41 -4.01 7.85
CA SER A 205 -19.46 -3.11 6.69
C SER A 205 -20.91 -2.94 6.25
N ASP A 206 -21.32 -1.71 5.97
CA ASP A 206 -22.66 -1.38 5.44
C ASP A 206 -22.99 -2.16 4.14
N ALA A 207 -21.97 -2.58 3.41
CA ALA A 207 -22.14 -3.45 2.22
C ALA A 207 -22.59 -4.88 2.56
N ALA A 208 -22.61 -5.28 3.83
CA ALA A 208 -23.13 -6.59 4.26
C ALA A 208 -24.64 -6.56 4.52
N ASP A 209 -25.24 -5.38 4.62
CA ASP A 209 -26.67 -5.16 4.92
C ASP A 209 -27.49 -4.87 3.65
N GLU A 210 -26.87 -4.80 2.48
CA GLU A 210 -27.49 -4.62 1.16
C GLU A 210 -27.43 -5.93 0.34
#